data_ae3695d2c526fc0bc5115e9992667cc7
#
_entry.id   ae3695d2c526fc0bc5115e9992667cc7
#
_cell.length_a   1.000
_cell.length_b   1.000
_cell.length_c   1.000
_cell.angle_alpha   90.00
_cell.angle_beta   90.00
_cell.angle_gamma   90.00
#
_symmetry.space_group_name_H-M   'P 1'
#
loop_
_entity.id
_entity.type
_entity.pdbx_description
1 polymer ?
#
loop_
_entity_poly.entity_id
_entity_poly.type
_entity_poly.pdbx_seq_one_letter_code
_entity_poly.pdbx_strand_id
1 'polypeptide(L)'
;MRLPELIAEFDGLDDEEKLELLVELSDELPALSTGRSAEPRAESCRVRECQTPVFLWVDVVEGRARLQADVPKQSPTVRGLVTLMVQGLDGASAAEVAAVPDDMVEHLGLQRALGMQRQQGFRGVVTRIKREVRRLCE
;
A
#
# COMPACT_ATOMS: atom_id res chain seq x y z
N MET A 1 6.63 -7.04 11.32
CA MET A 1 6.05 -6.77 9.98
C MET A 1 5.08 -7.88 9.61
N ARG A 2 3.89 -7.51 9.14
CA ARG A 2 2.81 -8.47 8.85
C ARG A 2 2.65 -8.80 7.36
N LEU A 3 3.46 -8.21 6.50
CA LEU A 3 3.28 -8.36 5.05
C LEU A 3 3.28 -9.82 4.56
N PRO A 4 4.23 -10.68 4.99
CA PRO A 4 4.20 -12.07 4.54
C PRO A 4 2.92 -12.82 4.91
N GLU A 5 2.37 -12.56 6.09
CA GLU A 5 1.13 -13.17 6.55
C GLU A 5 -0.05 -12.70 5.70
N LEU A 6 -0.10 -11.40 5.38
CA LEU A 6 -1.17 -10.84 4.57
C LEU A 6 -1.09 -11.36 3.13
N ILE A 7 0.12 -11.49 2.58
CA ILE A 7 0.30 -12.08 1.24
C ILE A 7 -0.19 -13.52 1.22
N ALA A 8 0.11 -14.28 2.27
CA ALA A 8 -0.30 -15.70 2.35
C ALA A 8 -1.81 -15.88 2.34
N GLU A 9 -2.58 -14.89 2.79
CA GLU A 9 -4.05 -14.96 2.77
C GLU A 9 -4.60 -15.03 1.34
N PHE A 10 -3.83 -14.64 0.34
CA PHE A 10 -4.24 -14.70 -1.07
C PHE A 10 -3.99 -16.07 -1.69
N ASP A 11 -3.20 -16.92 -1.04
CA ASP A 11 -2.87 -18.25 -1.59
C ASP A 11 -4.11 -19.13 -1.68
N GLY A 12 -4.25 -19.80 -2.81
CA GLY A 12 -5.35 -20.73 -3.02
C GLY A 12 -6.69 -20.09 -3.36
N LEU A 13 -6.77 -18.78 -3.38
CA LEU A 13 -7.99 -18.06 -3.77
C LEU A 13 -8.05 -17.88 -5.29
N ASP A 14 -9.25 -17.91 -5.86
CA ASP A 14 -9.43 -17.54 -7.26
C ASP A 14 -9.45 -16.01 -7.41
N ASP A 15 -9.53 -15.53 -8.65
CA ASP A 15 -9.46 -14.09 -8.91
C ASP A 15 -10.59 -13.31 -8.23
N GLU A 16 -11.80 -13.85 -8.24
CA GLU A 16 -12.94 -13.20 -7.60
C GLU A 16 -12.77 -13.12 -6.09
N GLU A 17 -12.32 -14.21 -5.48
CA GLU A 17 -12.08 -14.27 -4.04
C GLU A 17 -10.98 -13.30 -3.62
N LYS A 18 -9.94 -13.16 -4.45
CA LYS A 18 -8.87 -12.18 -4.19
C LYS A 18 -9.38 -10.75 -4.21
N LEU A 19 -10.24 -10.43 -5.18
CA LEU A 19 -10.84 -9.10 -5.24
C LEU A 19 -11.74 -8.83 -4.04
N GLU A 20 -12.49 -9.84 -3.59
CA GLU A 20 -13.31 -9.73 -2.39
C GLU A 20 -12.45 -9.49 -1.16
N LEU A 21 -11.30 -10.17 -1.06
CA LEU A 21 -10.36 -9.97 0.05
C LEU A 21 -9.83 -8.54 0.06
N LEU A 22 -9.54 -7.97 -1.11
CA LEU A 22 -9.11 -6.57 -1.19
C LEU A 22 -10.20 -5.61 -0.72
N VAL A 23 -11.45 -5.88 -1.06
CA VAL A 23 -12.58 -5.06 -0.60
C VAL A 23 -12.70 -5.14 0.92
N GLU A 24 -12.54 -6.31 1.51
CA GLU A 24 -12.54 -6.47 2.96
C GLU A 24 -11.38 -5.69 3.60
N LEU A 25 -10.19 -5.78 3.02
CA LEU A 25 -9.02 -5.03 3.51
C LEU A 25 -9.25 -3.52 3.42
N SER A 26 -10.00 -3.06 2.43
CA SER A 26 -10.25 -1.62 2.26
C SER A 26 -10.94 -0.99 3.47
N ASP A 27 -11.74 -1.77 4.19
CA ASP A 27 -12.41 -1.30 5.40
C ASP A 27 -11.46 -1.21 6.60
N GLU A 28 -10.27 -1.77 6.49
CA GLU A 28 -9.28 -1.82 7.56
C GLU A 28 -8.18 -0.78 7.43
N LEU A 29 -8.27 0.12 6.46
CA LEU A 29 -7.27 1.18 6.33
C LEU A 29 -7.31 2.06 7.58
N PRO A 30 -6.20 2.15 8.33
CA PRO A 30 -6.18 2.96 9.54
C PRO A 30 -6.50 4.42 9.26
N ALA A 31 -7.24 5.04 10.16
CA ALA A 31 -7.54 6.47 10.05
C ALA A 31 -6.25 7.29 10.14
N LEU A 32 -6.24 8.43 9.46
CA LEU A 32 -5.11 9.36 9.55
C LEU A 32 -5.00 9.90 10.97
N SER A 33 -3.77 10.22 11.39
CA SER A 33 -3.56 10.93 12.64
C SER A 33 -4.32 12.26 12.62
N THR A 34 -4.65 12.79 13.79
CA THR A 34 -5.40 14.05 13.90
C THR A 34 -4.75 15.18 13.12
N GLY A 35 -3.43 15.32 13.22
CA GLY A 35 -2.72 16.36 12.49
C GLY A 35 -2.82 16.17 10.98
N ARG A 36 -2.66 14.94 10.49
CA ARG A 36 -2.72 14.65 9.06
C ARG A 36 -4.10 14.81 8.48
N SER A 37 -5.14 14.43 9.22
CA SER A 37 -6.51 14.55 8.72
C SER A 37 -6.91 16.00 8.51
N ALA A 38 -6.30 16.94 9.25
CA ALA A 38 -6.56 18.36 9.15
C ALA A 38 -5.71 19.06 8.07
N GLU A 39 -4.64 18.41 7.59
CA GLU A 39 -3.75 19.01 6.58
C GLU A 39 -4.38 18.99 5.19
N PRO A 40 -4.12 20.03 4.36
CA PRO A 40 -4.44 19.93 2.93
C PRO A 40 -3.69 18.78 2.27
N ARG A 41 -4.30 18.15 1.29
CA ARG A 41 -3.67 17.05 0.55
C ARG A 41 -2.66 17.62 -0.45
N ALA A 42 -1.36 17.58 -0.09
CA ALA A 42 -0.29 18.10 -0.93
C ALA A 42 -0.03 17.17 -2.13
N GLU A 43 0.21 17.77 -3.29
CA GLU A 43 0.57 17.01 -4.49
C GLU A 43 1.83 16.16 -4.30
N SER A 44 2.76 16.62 -3.46
CA SER A 44 3.99 15.87 -3.16
C SER A 44 3.71 14.55 -2.46
N CYS A 45 2.55 14.40 -1.83
CA CYS A 45 2.12 13.16 -1.16
C CYS A 45 1.29 12.26 -2.06
N ARG A 46 0.92 12.74 -3.26
CA ARG A 46 0.11 11.96 -4.16
C ARG A 46 0.94 10.95 -4.94
N VAL A 47 0.43 9.73 -5.03
CA VAL A 47 1.02 8.69 -5.89
C VAL A 47 0.51 8.92 -7.31
N ARG A 48 1.33 9.52 -8.15
CA ARG A 48 0.92 9.99 -9.48
C ARG A 48 0.57 8.87 -10.44
N GLU A 49 1.13 7.69 -10.24
CA GLU A 49 0.86 6.52 -11.09
C GLU A 49 -0.56 6.01 -10.94
N CYS A 50 -1.24 6.35 -9.84
CA CYS A 50 -2.63 5.97 -9.62
C CYS A 50 -3.57 7.01 -10.20
N GLN A 51 -4.58 6.57 -10.96
CA GLN A 51 -5.66 7.46 -11.40
C GLN A 51 -6.55 7.84 -10.22
N THR A 52 -6.81 6.87 -9.34
CA THR A 52 -7.46 7.14 -8.05
C THR A 52 -6.56 8.07 -7.25
N PRO A 53 -7.12 9.13 -6.61
CA PRO A 53 -6.29 10.02 -5.81
C PRO A 53 -5.82 9.35 -4.52
N VAL A 54 -4.66 8.74 -4.58
CA VAL A 54 -3.99 8.10 -3.44
C VAL A 54 -2.98 9.07 -2.87
N PHE A 55 -3.13 9.40 -1.58
CA PHE A 55 -2.15 10.20 -0.85
C PHE A 55 -1.48 9.30 0.16
N LEU A 56 -0.16 9.37 0.24
CA LEU A 56 0.64 8.49 1.06
C LEU A 56 1.69 9.29 1.82
N TRP A 57 1.76 9.05 3.12
CA TRP A 57 2.78 9.64 4.00
C TRP A 57 3.67 8.53 4.52
N VAL A 58 4.98 8.70 4.35
CA VAL A 58 5.98 7.75 4.81
C VAL A 58 6.84 8.44 5.86
N ASP A 59 6.88 7.87 7.04
CA ASP A 59 7.73 8.33 8.13
C ASP A 59 8.61 7.18 8.58
N VAL A 60 9.75 7.51 9.18
CA VAL A 60 10.61 6.53 9.83
C VAL A 60 10.85 7.02 11.25
N VAL A 61 10.46 6.20 12.22
CA VAL A 61 10.59 6.50 13.65
C VAL A 61 11.40 5.39 14.29
N GLU A 62 12.54 5.74 14.87
CA GLU A 62 13.45 4.77 15.52
C GLU A 62 13.85 3.62 14.57
N GLY A 63 14.09 3.96 13.30
CA GLY A 63 14.49 2.99 12.28
C GLY A 63 13.36 2.12 11.75
N ARG A 64 12.11 2.45 12.08
CA ARG A 64 10.94 1.66 11.65
C ARG A 64 9.97 2.50 10.85
N ALA A 65 9.45 1.89 9.79
CA ALA A 65 8.51 2.55 8.89
C ALA A 65 7.15 2.79 9.57
N ARG A 66 6.59 3.95 9.32
CA ARG A 66 5.22 4.30 9.71
C ARG A 66 4.53 4.88 8.50
N LEU A 67 3.46 4.25 8.08
CA LEU A 67 2.76 4.61 6.87
C LEU A 67 1.34 5.06 7.18
N GLN A 68 0.92 6.12 6.50
CA GLN A 68 -0.47 6.57 6.52
C GLN A 68 -0.90 6.83 5.09
N ALA A 69 -2.17 6.62 4.80
CA ALA A 69 -2.68 6.81 3.46
C ALA A 69 -4.13 7.32 3.50
N ASP A 70 -4.49 8.04 2.44
CA ASP A 70 -5.85 8.47 2.20
C ASP A 70 -6.24 8.01 0.80
N VAL A 71 -7.27 7.17 0.73
CA VAL A 71 -7.78 6.60 -0.52
C VAL A 71 -9.30 6.66 -0.48
N PRO A 72 -9.96 7.11 -1.57
CA PRO A 72 -11.42 7.18 -1.58
C PRO A 72 -12.07 5.81 -1.35
N LYS A 73 -13.13 5.81 -0.54
CA LYS A 73 -13.91 4.59 -0.28
C LYS A 73 -14.60 4.05 -1.53
N GLN A 74 -14.80 4.92 -2.51
CA GLN A 74 -15.41 4.55 -3.79
C GLN A 74 -14.48 3.70 -4.67
N SER A 75 -13.22 3.58 -4.28
CA SER A 75 -12.22 2.78 -4.99
C SER A 75 -11.73 1.64 -4.09
N PRO A 76 -12.59 0.66 -3.75
CA PRO A 76 -12.26 -0.33 -2.73
C PRO A 76 -11.11 -1.25 -3.12
N THR A 77 -10.95 -1.59 -4.39
CA THR A 77 -9.85 -2.43 -4.84
C THR A 77 -8.50 -1.75 -4.61
N VAL A 78 -8.37 -0.50 -5.04
CA VAL A 78 -7.13 0.28 -4.83
C VAL A 78 -6.92 0.52 -3.34
N ARG A 79 -7.99 0.88 -2.63
CA ARG A 79 -7.90 1.10 -1.18
C ARG A 79 -7.44 -0.17 -0.45
N GLY A 80 -7.91 -1.33 -0.88
CA GLY A 80 -7.46 -2.62 -0.32
C GLY A 80 -5.99 -2.88 -0.56
N LEU A 81 -5.50 -2.61 -1.77
CA LEU A 81 -4.08 -2.76 -2.09
C LEU A 81 -3.20 -1.85 -1.24
N VAL A 82 -3.63 -0.60 -1.07
CA VAL A 82 -2.90 0.35 -0.22
C VAL A 82 -2.94 -0.08 1.24
N THR A 83 -4.10 -0.56 1.72
CA THR A 83 -4.24 -1.08 3.09
C THR A 83 -3.28 -2.24 3.33
N LEU A 84 -3.16 -3.14 2.38
CA LEU A 84 -2.22 -4.27 2.45
C LEU A 84 -0.80 -3.78 2.73
N MET A 85 -0.36 -2.77 2.01
CA MET A 85 0.99 -2.23 2.18
C MET A 85 1.13 -1.46 3.49
N VAL A 86 0.14 -0.65 3.85
CA VAL A 86 0.18 0.14 5.09
C VAL A 86 0.24 -0.78 6.31
N GLN A 87 -0.65 -1.76 6.39
CA GLN A 87 -0.68 -2.69 7.51
C GLN A 87 0.50 -3.66 7.47
N GLY A 88 0.86 -4.12 6.28
CA GLY A 88 1.92 -5.11 6.11
C GLY A 88 3.29 -4.57 6.49
N LEU A 89 3.55 -3.31 6.21
CA LEU A 89 4.86 -2.70 6.43
C LEU A 89 4.94 -1.82 7.68
N ASP A 90 3.85 -1.70 8.44
CA ASP A 90 3.90 -0.94 9.69
C ASP A 90 4.94 -1.56 10.63
N GLY A 91 5.86 -0.73 11.10
CA GLY A 91 6.93 -1.18 12.00
C GLY A 91 8.08 -1.91 11.31
N ALA A 92 8.09 -2.02 9.98
CA ALA A 92 9.16 -2.70 9.25
C ALA A 92 10.46 -1.90 9.31
N SER A 93 11.59 -2.62 9.33
CA SER A 93 12.91 -2.00 9.23
C SER A 93 13.19 -1.60 7.78
N ALA A 94 14.21 -0.77 7.58
CA ALA A 94 14.63 -0.38 6.23
C ALA A 94 15.00 -1.60 5.38
N ALA A 95 15.67 -2.59 5.97
CA ALA A 95 16.05 -3.82 5.27
C ALA A 95 14.81 -4.63 4.84
N GLU A 96 13.82 -4.73 5.73
CA GLU A 96 12.58 -5.43 5.41
C GLU A 96 11.80 -4.74 4.29
N VAL A 97 11.74 -3.41 4.30
CA VAL A 97 11.09 -2.66 3.22
C VAL A 97 11.86 -2.82 1.91
N ALA A 98 13.18 -2.74 1.96
CA ALA A 98 14.02 -2.92 0.76
C ALA A 98 13.83 -4.30 0.13
N ALA A 99 13.53 -5.31 0.94
CA ALA A 99 13.32 -6.68 0.46
C ALA A 99 11.95 -6.92 -0.17
N VAL A 100 11.02 -5.96 -0.09
CA VAL A 100 9.71 -6.10 -0.72
C VAL A 100 9.88 -6.19 -2.24
N PRO A 101 9.29 -7.22 -2.88
CA PRO A 101 9.41 -7.36 -4.32
C PRO A 101 8.75 -6.19 -5.07
N ASP A 102 9.39 -5.76 -6.15
CA ASP A 102 8.79 -4.75 -7.02
C ASP A 102 7.60 -5.32 -7.81
N ASP A 103 7.56 -6.64 -7.97
CA ASP A 103 6.50 -7.35 -8.67
C ASP A 103 5.44 -7.93 -7.72
N MET A 104 4.99 -7.12 -6.78
CA MET A 104 3.99 -7.52 -5.77
C MET A 104 2.70 -8.04 -6.40
N VAL A 105 2.31 -7.51 -7.56
CA VAL A 105 1.10 -7.97 -8.26
C VAL A 105 1.21 -9.47 -8.55
N GLU A 106 2.37 -9.90 -9.04
CA GLU A 106 2.63 -11.30 -9.35
C GLU A 106 2.68 -12.17 -8.09
N HIS A 107 3.29 -11.65 -7.03
CA HIS A 107 3.34 -12.37 -5.75
C HIS A 107 1.96 -12.61 -5.15
N LEU A 108 1.02 -11.70 -5.39
CA LEU A 108 -0.34 -11.83 -4.93
C LEU A 108 -1.21 -12.64 -5.90
N GLY A 109 -0.69 -12.94 -7.09
CA GLY A 109 -1.45 -13.65 -8.12
C GLY A 109 -2.60 -12.80 -8.67
N LEU A 110 -2.40 -11.50 -8.80
CA LEU A 110 -3.44 -10.55 -9.21
C LEU A 110 -3.31 -10.07 -10.66
N GLN A 111 -2.41 -10.66 -11.44
CA GLN A 111 -2.13 -10.20 -12.81
C GLN A 111 -3.38 -10.19 -13.70
N ARG A 112 -4.24 -11.20 -13.54
CA ARG A 112 -5.46 -11.30 -14.34
C ARG A 112 -6.63 -10.53 -13.75
N ALA A 113 -6.63 -10.38 -12.43
CA ALA A 113 -7.74 -9.72 -11.73
C ALA A 113 -7.68 -8.21 -11.83
N LEU A 114 -6.46 -7.64 -11.96
CA LEU A 114 -6.26 -6.20 -12.04
C LEU A 114 -5.99 -5.77 -13.48
N GLY A 115 -6.62 -4.69 -13.92
CA GLY A 115 -6.29 -4.07 -15.19
C GLY A 115 -4.92 -3.39 -15.14
N MET A 116 -4.36 -3.08 -16.31
CA MET A 116 -3.03 -2.48 -16.43
C MET A 116 -2.86 -1.22 -15.60
N GLN A 117 -3.88 -0.36 -15.57
CA GLN A 117 -3.80 0.90 -14.83
C GLN A 117 -3.67 0.67 -13.33
N ARG A 118 -4.44 -0.28 -12.78
CA ARG A 118 -4.35 -0.62 -11.36
C ARG A 118 -3.02 -1.27 -11.02
N GLN A 119 -2.49 -2.10 -11.92
CA GLN A 119 -1.18 -2.70 -11.72
C GLN A 119 -0.09 -1.64 -11.68
N GLN A 120 -0.13 -0.68 -12.59
CA GLN A 120 0.83 0.43 -12.62
C GLN A 120 0.71 1.31 -11.39
N GLY A 121 -0.52 1.60 -10.97
CA GLY A 121 -0.77 2.39 -9.77
C GLY A 121 -0.22 1.71 -8.52
N PHE A 122 -0.47 0.42 -8.38
CA PHE A 122 0.03 -0.34 -7.23
C PHE A 122 1.55 -0.42 -7.24
N ARG A 123 2.15 -0.62 -8.42
CA ARG A 123 3.60 -0.61 -8.54
C ARG A 123 4.17 0.74 -8.09
N GLY A 124 3.50 1.83 -8.45
CA GLY A 124 3.87 3.17 -7.99
C GLY A 124 3.83 3.33 -6.48
N VAL A 125 2.82 2.75 -5.84
CA VAL A 125 2.71 2.76 -4.37
C VAL A 125 3.90 2.02 -3.75
N VAL A 126 4.19 0.82 -4.22
CA VAL A 126 5.31 0.00 -3.70
C VAL A 126 6.64 0.72 -3.90
N THR A 127 6.88 1.22 -5.10
CA THR A 127 8.13 1.93 -5.43
C THR A 127 8.31 3.16 -4.54
N ARG A 128 7.23 3.91 -4.33
CA ARG A 128 7.29 5.12 -3.51
C ARG A 128 7.61 4.79 -2.06
N ILE A 129 6.99 3.78 -1.50
CA ILE A 129 7.28 3.37 -0.11
C ILE A 129 8.76 2.99 0.02
N LYS A 130 9.27 2.16 -0.88
CA LYS A 130 10.66 1.72 -0.85
C LYS A 130 11.62 2.91 -0.97
N ARG A 131 11.35 3.81 -1.91
CA ARG A 131 12.20 4.98 -2.14
C ARG A 131 12.22 5.91 -0.93
N GLU A 132 11.05 6.20 -0.36
CA GLU A 132 10.96 7.14 0.76
C GLU A 132 11.56 6.58 2.05
N VAL A 133 11.35 5.30 2.34
CA VAL A 133 11.97 4.67 3.50
C VAL A 133 13.49 4.69 3.35
N ARG A 134 13.99 4.35 2.16
CA ARG A 134 15.43 4.38 1.90
C ARG A 134 16.00 5.79 2.09
N ARG A 135 15.32 6.80 1.56
CA ARG A 135 15.74 8.21 1.68
C ARG A 135 15.79 8.66 3.13
N LEU A 136 14.77 8.31 3.91
CA LEU A 136 14.65 8.73 5.31
C LEU A 136 15.63 7.98 6.24
N CYS A 137 16.15 6.83 5.81
CA CYS A 137 17.11 6.05 6.58
C CYS A 137 18.58 6.30 6.20
N GLU A 138 18.84 7.15 5.21
CA GLU A 138 20.20 7.53 4.82
C GLU A 138 20.83 8.54 5.79
#